data_4379203b08bd07ec583b54cdf2bdd938
#
_entry.id   4379203b08bd07ec583b54cdf2bdd938
#
_cell.length_a   1.000
_cell.length_b   1.000
_cell.length_c   1.000
_cell.angle_alpha   90.00
_cell.angle_beta   90.00
_cell.angle_gamma   90.00
#
_symmetry.space_group_name_H-M   'P 1'
#
loop_
_entity.id
_entity.type
_entity.pdbx_description
1 polymer ?
#
loop_
_entity_poly.entity_id
_entity_poly.type
_entity_poly.pdbx_seq_one_letter_code
_entity_poly.pdbx_strand_id
1 'polypeptide(L)'
;MCHKTKYDIHFCTDDEKTVAYELAAMEDFEAIHPDSQVNRHQDIKNWETFYYAASRLIDECTTIVATQDGEVIGLVNYMCASAYGTINYLYVLPNWRSQGVGKALLENAEKHIAAASNRFARISVNLYEDSKIEFCKKMGYSARQVIMKKSIKSIEES
;
A
#
# COMPACT_ATOMS: atom_id res chain seq x y z
N MET A 1 18.61 26.25 9.52
CA MET A 1 18.05 26.01 8.19
C MET A 1 17.56 24.59 8.07
N CYS A 2 16.28 24.42 7.85
CA CYS A 2 15.72 23.10 7.63
C CYS A 2 16.08 22.62 6.23
N HIS A 3 16.91 21.61 6.15
CA HIS A 3 17.08 20.88 4.89
C HIS A 3 15.83 20.04 4.69
N LYS A 4 14.85 20.58 3.99
CA LYS A 4 13.75 19.76 3.52
C LYS A 4 14.29 18.85 2.44
N THR A 5 14.26 17.55 2.71
CA THR A 5 14.50 16.54 1.70
C THR A 5 13.47 16.76 0.59
N LYS A 6 13.93 17.17 -0.58
CA LYS A 6 13.03 17.47 -1.69
C LYS A 6 12.66 16.20 -2.39
N TYR A 7 11.37 15.90 -2.45
CA TYR A 7 10.83 14.87 -3.28
C TYR A 7 9.60 15.40 -4.01
N ASP A 8 9.34 14.85 -5.18
CA ASP A 8 8.18 15.23 -5.98
C ASP A 8 7.08 14.20 -5.79
N ILE A 9 5.83 14.66 -5.83
CA ILE A 9 4.65 13.79 -5.82
C ILE A 9 3.88 14.04 -7.11
N HIS A 10 3.64 12.97 -7.87
CA HIS A 10 2.95 13.07 -9.15
C HIS A 10 2.29 11.72 -9.50
N PHE A 11 1.41 11.74 -10.50
CA PHE A 11 0.82 10.50 -11.00
C PHE A 11 1.91 9.64 -11.63
N CYS A 12 1.84 8.33 -11.37
CA CYS A 12 2.80 7.35 -11.88
C CYS A 12 2.87 7.39 -13.41
N THR A 13 4.08 7.54 -13.95
CA THR A 13 4.33 7.51 -15.38
C THR A 13 4.59 6.07 -15.83
N ASP A 14 4.57 5.83 -17.15
CA ASP A 14 4.85 4.49 -17.69
C ASP A 14 6.24 4.00 -17.33
N ASP A 15 7.22 4.90 -17.29
CA ASP A 15 8.60 4.55 -16.92
C ASP A 15 8.73 4.14 -15.46
N GLU A 16 7.80 4.57 -14.61
CA GLU A 16 7.81 4.30 -13.17
C GLU A 16 7.02 3.06 -12.77
N LYS A 17 6.25 2.49 -13.70
CA LYS A 17 5.32 1.39 -13.38
C LYS A 17 6.00 0.14 -12.83
N THR A 18 7.12 -0.26 -13.40
CA THR A 18 7.82 -1.47 -12.94
C THR A 18 8.23 -1.35 -11.48
N VAL A 19 8.79 -0.20 -11.10
CA VAL A 19 9.16 0.04 -9.71
C VAL A 19 7.91 0.12 -8.83
N ALA A 20 6.83 0.72 -9.31
CA ALA A 20 5.57 0.77 -8.58
C ALA A 20 5.03 -0.65 -8.31
N TYR A 21 5.11 -1.56 -9.28
CA TYR A 21 4.72 -2.96 -9.07
C TYR A 21 5.56 -3.60 -7.96
N GLU A 22 6.86 -3.39 -7.98
CA GLU A 22 7.77 -3.94 -6.99
C GLU A 22 7.47 -3.41 -5.59
N LEU A 23 7.26 -2.11 -5.43
CA LEU A 23 6.99 -1.51 -4.12
C LEU A 23 5.63 -1.95 -3.57
N ALA A 24 4.61 -2.04 -4.41
CA ALA A 24 3.31 -2.54 -4.00
C ALA A 24 3.38 -4.00 -3.57
N ALA A 25 4.11 -4.83 -4.33
CA ALA A 25 4.34 -6.22 -3.96
C ALA A 25 5.13 -6.34 -2.65
N MET A 26 6.08 -5.44 -2.42
CA MET A 26 6.85 -5.39 -1.17
C MET A 26 5.94 -5.12 0.04
N GLU A 27 4.94 -4.26 -0.11
CA GLU A 27 3.98 -4.02 0.98
C GLU A 27 3.27 -5.31 1.37
N ASP A 28 2.75 -6.05 0.39
CA ASP A 28 2.08 -7.32 0.64
C ASP A 28 3.04 -8.36 1.23
N PHE A 29 4.25 -8.42 0.71
CA PHE A 29 5.26 -9.36 1.18
C PHE A 29 5.66 -9.07 2.63
N GLU A 30 5.87 -7.81 2.98
CA GLU A 30 6.21 -7.40 4.35
C GLU A 30 5.05 -7.58 5.32
N ALA A 31 3.81 -7.61 4.82
CA ALA A 31 2.61 -7.83 5.63
C ALA A 31 2.40 -9.30 6.00
N ILE A 32 3.23 -10.22 5.53
CA ILE A 32 3.16 -11.63 5.93
C ILE A 32 3.48 -11.71 7.43
N HIS A 33 2.63 -12.45 8.17
CA HIS A 33 2.79 -12.57 9.61
C HIS A 33 4.18 -13.13 9.95
N PRO A 34 4.94 -12.47 10.88
CA PRO A 34 6.32 -12.89 11.19
C PRO A 34 6.47 -14.33 11.66
N ASP A 35 5.41 -14.90 12.26
CA ASP A 35 5.41 -16.26 12.77
C ASP A 35 5.13 -17.32 11.69
N SER A 36 4.78 -16.91 10.48
CA SER A 36 4.60 -17.86 9.39
C SER A 36 5.97 -18.42 9.01
N GLN A 37 6.17 -19.70 9.27
CA GLN A 37 7.37 -20.39 8.81
C GLN A 37 7.24 -20.59 7.30
N VAL A 38 7.80 -19.63 6.56
CA VAL A 38 7.75 -19.67 5.11
C VAL A 38 9.08 -20.25 4.63
N ASN A 39 9.04 -21.37 3.92
CA ASN A 39 10.24 -21.92 3.31
C ASN A 39 10.59 -21.11 2.04
N ARG A 40 11.80 -21.28 1.53
CA ARG A 40 12.30 -20.51 0.38
C ARG A 40 11.42 -20.64 -0.87
N HIS A 41 10.84 -21.81 -1.11
CA HIS A 41 9.93 -22.01 -2.25
C HIS A 41 8.64 -21.22 -2.06
N GLN A 42 8.12 -21.20 -0.85
CA GLN A 42 6.92 -20.47 -0.54
C GLN A 42 7.15 -18.96 -0.64
N ASP A 43 8.32 -18.48 -0.26
CA ASP A 43 8.69 -17.06 -0.39
C ASP A 43 8.69 -16.62 -1.85
N ILE A 44 9.31 -17.39 -2.74
CA ILE A 44 9.34 -17.10 -4.17
C ILE A 44 7.93 -17.11 -4.75
N LYS A 45 7.14 -18.12 -4.40
CA LYS A 45 5.77 -18.25 -4.88
C LYS A 45 4.88 -17.10 -4.39
N ASN A 46 5.05 -16.69 -3.14
CA ASN A 46 4.33 -15.56 -2.59
C ASN A 46 4.71 -14.27 -3.32
N TRP A 47 6.00 -14.06 -3.59
CA TRP A 47 6.46 -12.89 -4.32
C TRP A 47 5.83 -12.79 -5.70
N GLU A 48 5.83 -13.89 -6.46
CA GLU A 48 5.22 -13.92 -7.78
C GLU A 48 3.72 -13.59 -7.72
N THR A 49 3.02 -14.15 -6.74
CA THR A 49 1.60 -13.90 -6.53
C THR A 49 1.34 -12.42 -6.20
N PHE A 50 2.12 -11.86 -5.29
CA PHE A 50 1.98 -10.46 -4.90
C PHE A 50 2.33 -9.51 -6.03
N TYR A 51 3.39 -9.83 -6.79
CA TYR A 51 3.79 -9.01 -7.93
C TYR A 51 2.70 -8.98 -9.00
N TYR A 52 2.11 -10.14 -9.29
CA TYR A 52 1.02 -10.23 -10.26
C TYR A 52 -0.20 -9.42 -9.80
N ALA A 53 -0.61 -9.56 -8.56
CA ALA A 53 -1.74 -8.81 -8.02
C ALA A 53 -1.46 -7.31 -8.02
N ALA A 54 -0.25 -6.92 -7.61
CA ALA A 54 0.17 -5.52 -7.60
C ALA A 54 0.17 -4.91 -8.99
N SER A 55 0.69 -5.62 -9.98
CA SER A 55 0.73 -5.11 -11.36
C SER A 55 -0.68 -4.84 -11.90
N ARG A 56 -1.65 -5.69 -11.58
CA ARG A 56 -3.04 -5.48 -11.97
C ARG A 56 -3.62 -4.23 -11.35
N LEU A 57 -3.46 -4.05 -10.04
CA LEU A 57 -4.03 -2.89 -9.34
C LEU A 57 -3.33 -1.59 -9.76
N ILE A 58 -2.03 -1.61 -9.99
CA ILE A 58 -1.29 -0.44 -10.47
C ILE A 58 -1.80 -0.04 -11.87
N ASP A 59 -2.06 -1.01 -12.75
CA ASP A 59 -2.55 -0.74 -14.09
C ASP A 59 -4.03 -0.34 -14.14
N GLU A 60 -4.86 -0.95 -13.30
CA GLU A 60 -6.32 -0.76 -13.33
C GLU A 60 -6.81 0.41 -12.46
N CYS A 61 -6.05 0.80 -11.46
CA CYS A 61 -6.40 1.85 -10.51
C CYS A 61 -5.44 3.04 -10.64
N THR A 62 -5.67 4.07 -9.85
CA THR A 62 -4.85 5.28 -9.90
C THR A 62 -3.66 5.15 -8.96
N THR A 63 -2.47 5.47 -9.46
CA THR A 63 -1.24 5.44 -8.67
C THR A 63 -0.58 6.81 -8.66
N ILE A 64 -0.23 7.26 -7.46
CA ILE A 64 0.57 8.45 -7.23
C ILE A 64 1.88 7.98 -6.61
N VAL A 65 2.99 8.52 -7.11
CA VAL A 65 4.33 8.17 -6.62
C VAL A 65 5.01 9.38 -6.03
N ALA A 66 5.93 9.12 -5.10
CA ALA A 66 6.90 10.10 -4.63
C ALA A 66 8.25 9.71 -5.22
N THR A 67 8.95 10.68 -5.80
CA THR A 67 10.26 10.44 -6.40
C THR A 67 11.28 11.41 -5.84
N GLN A 68 12.52 10.94 -5.71
CA GLN A 68 13.67 11.80 -5.43
C GLN A 68 14.76 11.48 -6.43
N ASP A 69 15.26 12.51 -7.10
CA ASP A 69 16.31 12.38 -8.13
C ASP A 69 15.95 11.31 -9.17
N GLY A 70 14.67 11.25 -9.55
CA GLY A 70 14.17 10.31 -10.54
C GLY A 70 13.87 8.90 -10.03
N GLU A 71 14.16 8.63 -8.76
CA GLU A 71 13.87 7.31 -8.17
C GLU A 71 12.57 7.33 -7.39
N VAL A 72 11.74 6.30 -7.58
CA VAL A 72 10.49 6.14 -6.83
C VAL A 72 10.83 5.69 -5.41
N ILE A 73 10.44 6.51 -4.42
CA ILE A 73 10.69 6.24 -2.99
C ILE A 73 9.43 5.83 -2.23
N GLY A 74 8.27 5.97 -2.85
CA GLY A 74 7.01 5.58 -2.24
C GLY A 74 5.87 5.70 -3.23
N LEU A 75 4.74 5.09 -2.88
CA LEU A 75 3.54 5.15 -3.70
C LEU A 75 2.27 5.04 -2.87
N VAL A 76 1.19 5.52 -3.45
CA VAL A 76 -0.17 5.22 -3.02
C VAL A 76 -0.97 4.81 -4.25
N ASN A 77 -1.72 3.72 -4.13
CA ASN A 77 -2.62 3.25 -5.17
C ASN A 77 -4.02 3.23 -4.58
N TYR A 78 -4.97 3.78 -5.30
CA TYR A 78 -6.34 3.90 -4.81
C TYR A 78 -7.33 3.79 -5.96
N MET A 79 -8.57 3.46 -5.59
CA MET A 79 -9.68 3.52 -6.54
C MET A 79 -10.87 4.22 -5.88
N CYS A 80 -11.69 4.85 -6.73
CA CYS A 80 -12.92 5.49 -6.30
C CYS A 80 -14.11 4.63 -6.71
N ALA A 81 -14.91 4.23 -5.71
CA ALA A 81 -16.20 3.61 -5.94
C ALA A 81 -17.30 4.68 -5.79
N SER A 82 -18.57 4.28 -5.91
CA SER A 82 -19.69 5.23 -5.85
C SER A 82 -19.88 5.88 -4.47
N ALA A 83 -19.49 5.20 -3.40
CA ALA A 83 -19.72 5.67 -2.03
C ALA A 83 -18.44 6.01 -1.26
N TYR A 84 -17.32 5.41 -1.61
CA TYR A 84 -16.05 5.59 -0.91
C TYR A 84 -14.88 5.30 -1.81
N GLY A 85 -13.72 5.85 -1.46
CA GLY A 85 -12.45 5.47 -2.08
C GLY A 85 -11.76 4.38 -1.26
N THR A 86 -10.99 3.55 -1.92
CA THR A 86 -10.22 2.50 -1.27
C THR A 86 -8.74 2.70 -1.55
N ILE A 87 -7.95 2.74 -0.50
CA ILE A 87 -6.49 2.73 -0.61
C ILE A 87 -6.06 1.27 -0.71
N ASN A 88 -5.53 0.89 -1.86
CA ASN A 88 -5.07 -0.48 -2.10
C ASN A 88 -3.65 -0.67 -1.60
N TYR A 89 -2.77 0.30 -1.86
CA TYR A 89 -1.38 0.27 -1.44
C TYR A 89 -0.96 1.63 -0.94
N LEU A 90 -0.16 1.63 0.12
CA LEU A 90 0.53 2.81 0.62
C LEU A 90 1.87 2.31 1.17
N TYR A 91 2.95 2.56 0.43
CA TYR A 91 4.26 2.05 0.77
C TYR A 91 5.32 3.12 0.58
N VAL A 92 6.22 3.20 1.53
CA VAL A 92 7.38 4.08 1.50
C VAL A 92 8.61 3.23 1.78
N LEU A 93 9.67 3.41 1.00
CA LEU A 93 10.93 2.71 1.22
C LEU A 93 11.40 2.94 2.67
N PRO A 94 11.97 1.89 3.33
CA PRO A 94 12.34 1.98 4.74
C PRO A 94 13.18 3.21 5.10
N ASN A 95 14.15 3.58 4.26
CA ASN A 95 15.02 4.72 4.51
C ASN A 95 14.30 6.07 4.44
N TRP A 96 13.11 6.10 3.89
CA TRP A 96 12.31 7.32 3.71
C TRP A 96 11.13 7.42 4.66
N ARG A 97 10.97 6.43 5.55
CA ARG A 97 9.89 6.42 6.53
C ARG A 97 10.12 7.46 7.61
N SER A 98 9.03 7.90 8.24
CA SER A 98 9.03 8.92 9.31
C SER A 98 9.52 10.30 8.88
N GLN A 99 9.47 10.56 7.57
CA GLN A 99 9.87 11.86 7.00
C GLN A 99 8.71 12.57 6.30
N GLY A 100 7.49 12.09 6.51
CA GLY A 100 6.28 12.72 5.96
C GLY A 100 5.89 12.29 4.56
N VAL A 101 6.63 11.38 3.92
CA VAL A 101 6.33 10.92 2.56
C VAL A 101 5.00 10.18 2.50
N GLY A 102 4.76 9.25 3.42
CA GLY A 102 3.50 8.50 3.48
C GLY A 102 2.31 9.40 3.74
N LYS A 103 2.46 10.37 4.63
CA LYS A 103 1.43 11.37 4.91
C LYS A 103 1.09 12.16 3.66
N ALA A 104 2.09 12.65 2.95
CA ALA A 104 1.90 13.44 1.74
C ALA A 104 1.22 12.64 0.63
N LEU A 105 1.62 11.37 0.45
CA LEU A 105 0.99 10.48 -0.52
C LEU A 105 -0.48 10.23 -0.18
N LEU A 106 -0.77 9.91 1.07
CA LEU A 106 -2.13 9.63 1.51
C LEU A 106 -3.02 10.86 1.38
N GLU A 107 -2.54 12.03 1.78
CA GLU A 107 -3.29 13.28 1.64
C GLU A 107 -3.60 13.60 0.17
N ASN A 108 -2.67 13.33 -0.74
CA ASN A 108 -2.91 13.52 -2.16
C ASN A 108 -4.01 12.57 -2.67
N ALA A 109 -3.97 11.30 -2.29
CA ALA A 109 -5.02 10.35 -2.64
C ALA A 109 -6.38 10.80 -2.08
N GLU A 110 -6.41 11.25 -0.83
CA GLU A 110 -7.64 11.73 -0.18
C GLU A 110 -8.26 12.92 -0.90
N LYS A 111 -7.43 13.85 -1.39
CA LYS A 111 -7.92 14.98 -2.19
C LYS A 111 -8.63 14.52 -3.46
N HIS A 112 -8.06 13.55 -4.16
CA HIS A 112 -8.66 13.03 -5.39
C HIS A 112 -9.93 12.23 -5.09
N ILE A 113 -9.93 11.46 -4.00
CA ILE A 113 -11.11 10.71 -3.56
C ILE A 113 -12.24 11.69 -3.23
N ALA A 114 -11.93 12.77 -2.50
CA ALA A 114 -12.92 13.80 -2.18
C ALA A 114 -13.43 14.52 -3.43
N ALA A 115 -12.54 14.82 -4.38
CA ALA A 115 -12.90 15.48 -5.63
C ALA A 115 -13.83 14.61 -6.50
N ALA A 116 -13.79 13.27 -6.34
CA ALA A 116 -14.70 12.34 -7.01
C ALA A 116 -16.03 12.19 -6.27
N SER A 117 -16.34 13.07 -5.32
CA SER A 117 -17.57 13.10 -4.53
C SER A 117 -17.72 11.92 -3.56
N ASN A 118 -16.63 11.27 -3.21
CA ASN A 118 -16.62 10.24 -2.18
C ASN A 118 -16.51 10.88 -0.79
N ARG A 119 -17.27 10.35 0.16
CA ARG A 119 -17.28 10.88 1.54
C ARG A 119 -16.28 10.21 2.47
N PHE A 120 -15.83 9.00 2.10
CA PHE A 120 -14.97 8.19 2.92
C PHE A 120 -13.80 7.64 2.12
N ALA A 121 -12.68 7.45 2.80
CA ALA A 121 -11.57 6.66 2.31
C ALA A 121 -11.39 5.47 3.26
N ARG A 122 -11.13 4.29 2.70
CA ARG A 122 -10.88 3.06 3.46
C ARG A 122 -9.48 2.56 3.17
N ILE A 123 -8.86 2.02 4.20
CA ILE A 123 -7.58 1.33 4.08
C ILE A 123 -7.63 0.06 4.94
N SER A 124 -7.15 -1.06 4.40
CA SER A 124 -7.08 -2.31 5.14
C SER A 124 -5.70 -2.46 5.76
N VAL A 125 -5.67 -2.77 7.05
CA VAL A 125 -4.43 -2.97 7.80
C VAL A 125 -4.59 -4.23 8.62
N ASN A 126 -3.57 -5.09 8.62
CA ASN A 126 -3.59 -6.30 9.45
C ASN A 126 -3.46 -5.92 10.94
N LEU A 127 -4.15 -6.66 11.81
CA LEU A 127 -4.20 -6.35 13.25
C LEU A 127 -2.81 -6.39 13.93
N TYR A 128 -1.85 -7.09 13.36
CA TYR A 128 -0.49 -7.16 13.89
C TYR A 128 0.45 -6.06 13.36
N GLU A 129 -0.01 -5.22 12.45
CA GLU A 129 0.78 -4.11 11.90
C GLU A 129 0.61 -2.84 12.74
N ASP A 130 1.13 -2.87 13.96
CA ASP A 130 0.93 -1.81 14.95
C ASP A 130 1.35 -0.42 14.46
N SER A 131 2.50 -0.33 13.81
CA SER A 131 3.02 0.96 13.29
C SER A 131 2.11 1.54 12.22
N LYS A 132 1.57 0.69 11.36
CA LYS A 132 0.65 1.12 10.29
C LYS A 132 -0.69 1.54 10.85
N ILE A 133 -1.19 0.82 11.85
CA ILE A 133 -2.42 1.18 12.56
C ILE A 133 -2.28 2.55 13.21
N GLU A 134 -1.17 2.77 13.93
CA GLU A 134 -0.90 4.06 14.57
C GLU A 134 -0.81 5.20 13.55
N PHE A 135 -0.14 4.96 12.43
CA PHE A 135 -0.06 5.93 11.34
C PHE A 135 -1.46 6.29 10.83
N CYS A 136 -2.28 5.29 10.55
CA CYS A 136 -3.65 5.50 10.06
C CYS A 136 -4.50 6.28 11.08
N LYS A 137 -4.38 5.95 12.36
CA LYS A 137 -5.09 6.69 13.42
C LYS A 137 -4.67 8.15 13.45
N LYS A 138 -3.39 8.44 13.34
CA LYS A 138 -2.87 9.82 13.27
C LYS A 138 -3.38 10.57 12.06
N MET A 139 -3.65 9.87 10.97
CA MET A 139 -4.23 10.45 9.76
C MET A 139 -5.75 10.59 9.82
N GLY A 140 -6.37 10.23 10.92
CA GLY A 140 -7.80 10.40 11.15
C GLY A 140 -8.64 9.17 10.84
N TYR A 141 -8.03 8.03 10.57
CA TYR A 141 -8.76 6.79 10.33
C TYR A 141 -9.14 6.12 11.65
N SER A 142 -10.30 5.49 11.66
CA SER A 142 -10.75 4.71 12.81
C SER A 142 -11.07 3.28 12.37
N ALA A 143 -10.82 2.33 13.26
CA ALA A 143 -11.09 0.93 12.98
C ALA A 143 -12.60 0.67 12.89
N ARG A 144 -13.05 0.05 11.80
CA ARG A 144 -14.47 -0.17 11.53
C ARG A 144 -14.84 -1.63 11.31
N GLN A 145 -13.91 -2.44 10.85
CA GLN A 145 -14.20 -3.83 10.49
C GLN A 145 -13.08 -4.74 10.93
N VAL A 146 -13.44 -5.97 11.24
CA VAL A 146 -12.49 -7.05 11.48
C VAL A 146 -12.74 -8.12 10.44
N ILE A 147 -11.70 -8.51 9.72
CA ILE A 147 -11.76 -9.62 8.78
C ILE A 147 -11.30 -10.88 9.53
N MET A 148 -12.14 -11.88 9.55
CA MET A 148 -11.86 -13.15 10.20
C MET A 148 -11.70 -14.22 9.15
N LYS A 149 -10.69 -15.08 9.30
CA LYS A 149 -10.47 -16.18 8.37
C LYS A 149 -10.17 -17.46 9.13
N LYS A 150 -10.48 -18.57 8.47
CA LYS A 150 -10.22 -19.91 8.98
C LYS A 150 -9.69 -20.74 7.83
N SER A 151 -8.62 -21.49 8.06
CA SER A 151 -8.16 -22.47 7.10
C SER A 151 -9.14 -23.65 7.05
N ILE A 152 -9.56 -24.00 5.85
CA ILE A 152 -10.42 -25.15 5.63
C ILE A 152 -9.56 -26.25 5.02
N LYS A 153 -9.33 -27.32 5.79
CA LYS A 153 -8.58 -28.46 5.28
C LYS A 153 -9.38 -29.17 4.20
N SER A 154 -8.75 -29.47 3.07
CA SER A 154 -9.38 -30.32 2.08
C SER A 154 -9.42 -31.76 2.63
N ILE A 155 -10.34 -32.58 2.09
CA ILE A 155 -10.47 -33.98 2.46
C ILE A 155 -9.17 -34.73 2.20
N GLU A 156 -8.39 -34.34 1.22
CA GLU A 156 -7.12 -34.94 0.83
C GLU A 156 -5.99 -34.69 1.83
N GLU A 157 -6.14 -33.71 2.72
CA GLU A 157 -5.14 -33.34 3.72
C GLU A 157 -5.37 -34.02 5.08
N SER A 158 -6.38 -34.82 5.18
CA SER A 158 -6.75 -35.49 6.42
C SER A 158 -5.86 -36.70 6.75
#